data_39a851035df80faef24932a521abc036
#
_entry.id   39a851035df80faef24932a521abc036
#
_cell.length_a   1.000
_cell.length_b   1.000
_cell.length_c   1.000
_cell.angle_alpha   90.00
_cell.angle_beta   90.00
_cell.angle_gamma   90.00
#
_symmetry.space_group_name_H-M   'P 1'
#
loop_
_entity.id
_entity.type
_entity.pdbx_description
1 polymer ?
#
loop_
_entity_poly.entity_id
_entity_poly.type
_entity_poly.pdbx_seq_one_letter_code
_entity_poly.pdbx_strand_id
1 'polypeptide(L)'
;MSRTARVERQTTESKVLVEVDLDGTGRHVVSTGVGFYDHMLISFARHALVDLTVQTDGDTHIDAHHTVEDSAIALGQALREALGDKKGIRRFGDATVPLDEALVQAVVDLSGRPYCVHTGEPEGQEYVVLGGTGEVSYLGSLTRHVFETLAFQAQIALHVRVLAGREPHHIVETQFKAFARAFRDAVALDPRETGIPSTKGLL
;
A
#
# COMPACT_ATOMS: atom_id res chain seq x y z
N MET A 1 -18.46 -14.73 0.62
CA MET A 1 -18.33 -13.89 -0.60
C MET A 1 -16.85 -13.80 -0.93
N SER A 2 -16.49 -13.79 -2.21
CA SER A 2 -15.10 -13.54 -2.62
C SER A 2 -14.71 -12.10 -2.28
N ARG A 3 -13.58 -11.89 -1.61
CA ARG A 3 -13.07 -10.56 -1.25
C ARG A 3 -12.11 -10.07 -2.35
N THR A 4 -12.66 -9.94 -3.55
CA THR A 4 -11.93 -9.54 -4.77
C THR A 4 -12.49 -8.24 -5.32
N ALA A 5 -11.64 -7.48 -5.99
CA ALA A 5 -12.03 -6.28 -6.73
C ALA A 5 -11.21 -6.12 -8.00
N ARG A 6 -11.77 -5.40 -8.97
CA ARG A 6 -11.11 -4.97 -10.19
C ARG A 6 -11.45 -3.51 -10.46
N VAL A 7 -10.42 -2.67 -10.52
CA VAL A 7 -10.54 -1.24 -10.79
C VAL A 7 -9.79 -0.90 -12.08
N GLU A 8 -10.45 -0.23 -12.98
CA GLU A 8 -9.83 0.41 -14.15
C GLU A 8 -9.98 1.93 -14.01
N ARG A 9 -8.87 2.64 -14.15
CA ARG A 9 -8.82 4.11 -14.10
C ARG A 9 -8.10 4.61 -15.33
N GLN A 10 -8.70 5.60 -16.00
CA GLN A 10 -8.08 6.25 -17.14
C GLN A 10 -8.19 7.77 -17.00
N THR A 11 -7.05 8.44 -17.17
CA THR A 11 -6.92 9.89 -17.24
C THR A 11 -6.30 10.29 -18.59
N THR A 12 -5.91 11.53 -18.74
CA THR A 12 -5.07 11.96 -19.87
C THR A 12 -3.59 11.61 -19.67
N GLU A 13 -3.20 11.26 -18.46
CA GLU A 13 -1.82 11.02 -18.02
C GLU A 13 -1.49 9.54 -17.90
N SER A 14 -2.49 8.72 -17.57
CA SER A 14 -2.29 7.29 -17.33
C SER A 14 -3.51 6.44 -17.64
N LYS A 15 -3.25 5.14 -17.85
CA LYS A 15 -4.25 4.06 -17.85
C LYS A 15 -3.79 2.99 -16.86
N VAL A 16 -4.63 2.73 -15.86
CA VAL A 16 -4.32 1.83 -14.75
C VAL A 16 -5.35 0.71 -14.67
N LEU A 17 -4.86 -0.51 -14.48
CA LEU A 17 -5.64 -1.69 -14.09
C LEU A 17 -5.12 -2.21 -12.76
N VAL A 18 -6.01 -2.38 -11.79
CA VAL A 18 -5.72 -3.08 -10.53
C VAL A 18 -6.72 -4.21 -10.30
N GLU A 19 -6.21 -5.41 -9.98
CA GLU A 19 -7.01 -6.53 -9.50
C GLU A 19 -6.44 -6.99 -8.15
N VAL A 20 -7.35 -7.27 -7.19
CA VAL A 20 -7.01 -7.65 -5.83
C VAL A 20 -7.82 -8.87 -5.41
N ASP A 21 -7.18 -9.83 -4.74
CA ASP A 21 -7.82 -10.88 -3.95
C ASP A 21 -7.22 -10.88 -2.54
N LEU A 22 -8.01 -10.46 -1.55
CA LEU A 22 -7.58 -10.38 -0.15
C LEU A 22 -7.35 -11.76 0.49
N ASP A 23 -7.92 -12.82 -0.08
CA ASP A 23 -7.78 -14.22 0.36
C ASP A 23 -6.73 -14.99 -0.47
N GLY A 24 -5.86 -14.25 -1.13
CA GLY A 24 -4.80 -14.76 -2.01
C GLY A 24 -3.63 -15.41 -1.27
N THR A 25 -2.58 -15.66 -2.02
CA THR A 25 -1.32 -16.30 -1.55
C THR A 25 -0.08 -15.46 -1.80
N GLY A 26 -0.26 -14.21 -2.26
CA GLY A 26 0.80 -13.28 -2.61
C GLY A 26 1.31 -13.47 -4.05
N ARG A 27 0.50 -14.04 -4.96
CA ARG A 27 0.77 -14.02 -6.40
C ARG A 27 0.66 -12.60 -6.91
N HIS A 28 1.51 -12.24 -7.84
CA HIS A 28 1.52 -10.87 -8.34
C HIS A 28 1.88 -10.78 -9.82
N VAL A 29 1.29 -9.78 -10.48
CA VAL A 29 1.65 -9.31 -11.82
C VAL A 29 1.71 -7.79 -11.74
N VAL A 30 2.92 -7.23 -11.68
CA VAL A 30 3.12 -5.78 -11.50
C VAL A 30 3.98 -5.24 -12.62
N SER A 31 3.51 -4.18 -13.25
CA SER A 31 4.21 -3.45 -14.32
C SER A 31 3.68 -2.03 -14.38
N THR A 32 4.35 -1.09 -13.73
CA THR A 32 4.00 0.34 -13.76
C THR A 32 4.93 1.17 -14.64
N GLY A 33 6.05 0.59 -15.08
CA GLY A 33 7.13 1.32 -15.76
C GLY A 33 8.06 2.07 -14.81
N VAL A 34 7.82 2.01 -13.48
CA VAL A 34 8.68 2.55 -12.43
C VAL A 34 9.23 1.38 -11.61
N GLY A 35 10.41 0.87 -12.00
CA GLY A 35 10.94 -0.40 -11.50
C GLY A 35 11.06 -0.50 -9.98
N PHE A 36 11.44 0.59 -9.30
CA PHE A 36 11.48 0.61 -7.84
C PHE A 36 10.08 0.50 -7.21
N TYR A 37 9.08 1.17 -7.80
CA TYR A 37 7.70 1.08 -7.32
C TYR A 37 7.11 -0.30 -7.57
N ASP A 38 7.41 -0.92 -8.72
CA ASP A 38 7.04 -2.31 -8.99
C ASP A 38 7.55 -3.25 -7.89
N HIS A 39 8.83 -3.10 -7.49
CA HIS A 39 9.41 -3.86 -6.39
C HIS A 39 8.67 -3.64 -5.06
N MET A 40 8.26 -2.41 -4.75
CA MET A 40 7.48 -2.11 -3.54
C MET A 40 6.09 -2.77 -3.55
N LEU A 41 5.39 -2.72 -4.67
CA LEU A 41 4.08 -3.37 -4.83
C LEU A 41 4.17 -4.89 -4.77
N ILE A 42 5.22 -5.49 -5.35
CA ILE A 42 5.53 -6.92 -5.23
C ILE A 42 5.79 -7.30 -3.77
N SER A 43 6.58 -6.49 -3.06
CA SER A 43 6.84 -6.68 -1.63
C SER A 43 5.54 -6.61 -0.83
N PHE A 44 4.67 -5.63 -1.10
CA PHE A 44 3.34 -5.56 -0.48
C PHE A 44 2.53 -6.83 -0.72
N ALA A 45 2.35 -7.26 -1.97
CA ALA A 45 1.58 -8.45 -2.31
C ALA A 45 2.07 -9.70 -1.56
N ARG A 46 3.38 -9.94 -1.56
CA ARG A 46 4.03 -11.10 -0.91
C ARG A 46 3.85 -11.11 0.59
N HIS A 47 4.02 -9.98 1.27
CA HIS A 47 3.96 -9.89 2.72
C HIS A 47 2.54 -9.75 3.26
N ALA A 48 1.63 -9.15 2.47
CA ALA A 48 0.20 -9.11 2.79
C ALA A 48 -0.52 -10.43 2.48
N LEU A 49 0.07 -11.33 1.68
CA LEU A 49 -0.57 -12.52 1.09
C LEU A 49 -1.82 -12.18 0.25
N VAL A 50 -1.80 -11.03 -0.39
CA VAL A 50 -2.82 -10.57 -1.33
C VAL A 50 -2.39 -10.98 -2.74
N ASP A 51 -3.27 -11.60 -3.52
CA ASP A 51 -3.01 -11.74 -4.95
C ASP A 51 -3.27 -10.39 -5.62
N LEU A 52 -2.29 -9.87 -6.37
CA LEU A 52 -2.28 -8.50 -6.85
C LEU A 52 -1.86 -8.41 -8.32
N THR A 53 -2.70 -7.80 -9.14
CA THR A 53 -2.31 -7.30 -10.47
C THR A 53 -2.29 -5.77 -10.45
N VAL A 54 -1.20 -5.15 -10.89
CA VAL A 54 -1.13 -3.71 -11.17
C VAL A 54 -0.45 -3.51 -12.51
N GLN A 55 -1.17 -2.93 -13.46
CA GLN A 55 -0.65 -2.59 -14.77
C GLN A 55 -0.94 -1.12 -15.04
N THR A 56 0.11 -0.34 -15.28
CA THR A 56 -0.02 1.09 -15.55
C THR A 56 0.74 1.45 -16.82
N ASP A 57 0.08 2.14 -17.72
CA ASP A 57 0.68 2.82 -18.87
C ASP A 57 0.53 4.32 -18.61
N GLY A 58 1.60 4.96 -18.15
CA GLY A 58 1.62 6.35 -17.74
C GLY A 58 2.65 7.17 -18.49
N ASP A 59 2.59 8.48 -18.32
CA ASP A 59 3.44 9.49 -18.97
C ASP A 59 4.85 9.57 -18.34
N THR A 60 5.50 8.42 -18.15
CA THR A 60 6.81 8.28 -17.52
C THR A 60 7.93 9.07 -18.20
N HIS A 61 7.69 9.59 -19.41
CA HIS A 61 8.60 10.52 -20.09
C HIS A 61 8.66 11.90 -19.42
N ILE A 62 7.66 12.25 -18.57
CA ILE A 62 7.67 13.44 -17.71
C ILE A 62 8.43 13.13 -16.43
N ASP A 63 7.88 12.24 -15.61
CA ASP A 63 8.49 11.66 -14.42
C ASP A 63 7.66 10.46 -13.89
N ALA A 64 7.92 10.00 -12.67
CA ALA A 64 7.18 8.90 -12.05
C ALA A 64 5.87 9.32 -11.36
N HIS A 65 5.63 10.63 -11.15
CA HIS A 65 4.62 11.12 -10.22
C HIS A 65 3.22 10.63 -10.56
N HIS A 66 2.72 10.98 -11.76
CA HIS A 66 1.36 10.62 -12.18
C HIS A 66 1.13 9.12 -12.22
N THR A 67 2.13 8.37 -12.70
CA THR A 67 2.09 6.89 -12.73
C THR A 67 1.95 6.29 -11.34
N VAL A 68 2.75 6.75 -10.39
CA VAL A 68 2.74 6.26 -9.00
C VAL A 68 1.44 6.66 -8.29
N GLU A 69 1.02 7.92 -8.43
CA GLU A 69 -0.22 8.45 -7.83
C GLU A 69 -1.45 7.72 -8.34
N ASP A 70 -1.65 7.64 -9.66
CA ASP A 70 -2.83 6.99 -10.25
C ASP A 70 -2.89 5.49 -9.93
N SER A 71 -1.74 4.81 -9.88
CA SER A 71 -1.66 3.42 -9.42
C SER A 71 -2.04 3.29 -7.94
N ALA A 72 -1.58 4.20 -7.08
CA ALA A 72 -1.94 4.21 -5.66
C ALA A 72 -3.42 4.52 -5.44
N ILE A 73 -4.01 5.43 -6.24
CA ILE A 73 -5.46 5.72 -6.23
C ILE A 73 -6.23 4.44 -6.56
N ALA A 74 -5.93 3.80 -7.69
CA ALA A 74 -6.64 2.61 -8.14
C ALA A 74 -6.48 1.44 -7.15
N LEU A 75 -5.28 1.26 -6.59
CA LEU A 75 -5.03 0.23 -5.57
C LEU A 75 -5.85 0.50 -4.30
N GLY A 76 -5.86 1.73 -3.78
CA GLY A 76 -6.67 2.08 -2.62
C GLY A 76 -8.16 1.83 -2.83
N GLN A 77 -8.70 2.18 -4.02
CA GLN A 77 -10.08 1.89 -4.40
C GLN A 77 -10.35 0.38 -4.46
N ALA A 78 -9.46 -0.40 -5.07
CA ALA A 78 -9.60 -1.85 -5.16
C ALA A 78 -9.57 -2.52 -3.77
N LEU A 79 -8.69 -2.08 -2.86
CA LEU A 79 -8.66 -2.57 -1.49
C LEU A 79 -9.97 -2.27 -0.76
N ARG A 80 -10.53 -1.07 -0.92
CA ARG A 80 -11.83 -0.70 -0.34
C ARG A 80 -12.97 -1.56 -0.87
N GLU A 81 -13.03 -1.75 -2.18
CA GLU A 81 -14.07 -2.56 -2.81
C GLU A 81 -13.98 -4.03 -2.38
N ALA A 82 -12.77 -4.60 -2.33
CA ALA A 82 -12.55 -5.97 -1.88
C ALA A 82 -12.89 -6.19 -0.40
N LEU A 83 -12.72 -5.17 0.46
CA LEU A 83 -13.10 -5.20 1.88
C LEU A 83 -14.63 -5.27 2.07
N GLY A 84 -15.40 -4.76 1.13
CA GLY A 84 -16.86 -4.79 1.18
C GLY A 84 -17.42 -4.18 2.47
N ASP A 85 -18.32 -4.93 3.13
CA ASP A 85 -19.00 -4.50 4.37
C ASP A 85 -18.16 -4.71 5.65
N LYS A 86 -16.95 -5.24 5.52
CA LYS A 86 -15.99 -5.46 6.60
C LYS A 86 -16.49 -6.36 7.74
N LYS A 87 -17.49 -7.23 7.48
CA LYS A 87 -17.95 -8.20 8.47
C LYS A 87 -16.93 -9.27 8.76
N GLY A 88 -16.82 -9.65 10.01
CA GLY A 88 -15.98 -10.75 10.46
C GLY A 88 -14.48 -10.50 10.39
N ILE A 89 -14.01 -9.31 10.04
CA ILE A 89 -12.58 -8.99 9.99
C ILE A 89 -12.05 -8.60 11.38
N ARG A 90 -10.73 -8.72 11.58
CA ARG A 90 -10.08 -8.23 12.81
C ARG A 90 -10.08 -6.71 12.92
N ARG A 91 -10.17 -6.00 11.79
CA ARG A 91 -10.20 -4.54 11.68
C ARG A 91 -8.88 -3.84 12.00
N PHE A 92 -8.23 -4.19 13.10
CA PHE A 92 -6.96 -3.62 13.51
C PHE A 92 -5.82 -4.58 13.21
N GLY A 93 -4.71 -4.02 12.74
CA GLY A 93 -3.47 -4.76 12.57
C GLY A 93 -2.28 -3.86 12.78
N ASP A 94 -1.22 -4.43 13.30
CA ASP A 94 0.05 -3.75 13.49
C ASP A 94 1.22 -4.67 13.20
N ALA A 95 2.34 -4.08 12.77
CA ALA A 95 3.58 -4.80 12.59
C ALA A 95 4.78 -3.87 12.79
N THR A 96 5.80 -4.37 13.45
CA THR A 96 7.13 -3.77 13.47
C THR A 96 8.06 -4.72 12.72
N VAL A 97 8.65 -4.24 11.63
CA VAL A 97 9.40 -5.05 10.67
C VAL A 97 10.81 -4.48 10.53
N PRO A 98 11.86 -5.32 10.62
CA PRO A 98 13.22 -4.93 10.31
C PRO A 98 13.59 -5.28 8.86
N LEU A 99 14.53 -4.55 8.31
CA LEU A 99 15.35 -4.92 7.15
C LEU A 99 16.76 -4.39 7.40
N ASP A 100 17.66 -5.29 7.72
CA ASP A 100 19.02 -4.96 8.17
C ASP A 100 19.00 -3.88 9.28
N GLU A 101 19.48 -2.67 9.01
CA GLU A 101 19.53 -1.55 9.97
C GLU A 101 18.25 -0.71 10.01
N ALA A 102 17.33 -0.92 9.06
CA ALA A 102 16.04 -0.23 9.06
C ALA A 102 15.02 -0.95 9.93
N LEU A 103 14.22 -0.20 10.65
CA LEU A 103 13.13 -0.68 11.50
C LEU A 103 11.93 0.24 11.34
N VAL A 104 10.77 -0.32 10.96
CA VAL A 104 9.55 0.45 10.76
C VAL A 104 8.37 -0.20 11.45
N GLN A 105 7.53 0.61 12.06
CA GLN A 105 6.24 0.24 12.60
C GLN A 105 5.11 0.75 11.69
N ALA A 106 4.15 -0.12 11.38
CA ALA A 106 2.89 0.25 10.75
C ALA A 106 1.70 -0.20 11.60
N VAL A 107 0.65 0.64 11.67
CA VAL A 107 -0.61 0.34 12.36
C VAL A 107 -1.76 0.73 11.44
N VAL A 108 -2.75 -0.18 11.29
CA VAL A 108 -3.90 -0.03 10.41
C VAL A 108 -5.19 -0.16 11.21
N ASP A 109 -6.14 0.77 11.00
CA ASP A 109 -7.55 0.63 11.37
C ASP A 109 -8.43 0.75 10.12
N LEU A 110 -9.14 -0.31 9.77
CA LEU A 110 -10.06 -0.35 8.63
C LEU A 110 -11.37 0.39 8.94
N SER A 111 -11.25 1.60 9.47
CA SER A 111 -12.30 2.38 10.14
C SER A 111 -13.35 3.01 9.21
N GLY A 112 -13.17 2.98 7.89
CA GLY A 112 -14.02 3.73 6.96
C GLY A 112 -13.77 5.25 6.96
N ARG A 113 -12.78 5.74 7.71
CA ARG A 113 -12.39 7.15 7.80
C ARG A 113 -10.92 7.30 7.42
N PRO A 114 -10.62 8.03 6.33
CA PRO A 114 -9.25 8.18 5.87
C PRO A 114 -8.43 9.06 6.83
N TYR A 115 -7.28 8.55 7.21
CA TYR A 115 -6.25 9.32 7.91
C TYR A 115 -4.88 8.69 7.68
N CYS A 116 -3.85 9.50 7.46
CA CYS A 116 -2.48 9.02 7.34
C CYS A 116 -1.56 9.80 8.27
N VAL A 117 -0.76 9.07 9.03
CA VAL A 117 0.35 9.62 9.81
C VAL A 117 1.63 8.94 9.33
N HIS A 118 2.50 9.71 8.69
CA HIS A 118 3.77 9.22 8.17
C HIS A 118 4.90 10.03 8.81
N THR A 119 5.75 9.40 9.61
CA THR A 119 6.75 10.08 10.45
C THR A 119 8.03 9.28 10.63
N GLY A 120 9.08 9.96 11.08
CA GLY A 120 10.34 9.36 11.55
C GLY A 120 11.34 9.08 10.44
N GLU A 121 11.06 9.45 9.19
CA GLU A 121 12.06 9.39 8.13
C GLU A 121 13.26 10.30 8.46
N PRO A 122 14.50 9.88 8.15
CA PRO A 122 15.66 10.74 8.25
C PRO A 122 15.52 11.99 7.41
N GLU A 123 16.15 13.08 7.85
CA GLU A 123 16.23 14.32 7.08
C GLU A 123 16.85 14.06 5.70
N GLY A 124 16.20 14.58 4.66
CA GLY A 124 16.65 14.43 3.28
C GLY A 124 16.16 13.14 2.57
N GLN A 125 15.46 12.24 3.28
CA GLN A 125 14.90 11.03 2.68
C GLN A 125 13.97 11.35 1.50
N GLU A 126 13.25 12.44 1.56
CA GLU A 126 12.33 12.90 0.52
C GLU A 126 13.02 13.30 -0.79
N TYR A 127 14.31 13.64 -0.75
CA TYR A 127 15.10 14.03 -1.94
C TYR A 127 15.91 12.89 -2.54
N VAL A 128 15.90 11.73 -1.93
CA VAL A 128 16.66 10.59 -2.43
C VAL A 128 16.03 10.07 -3.72
N VAL A 129 16.90 9.76 -4.68
CA VAL A 129 16.53 9.13 -5.96
C VAL A 129 16.77 7.63 -5.85
N LEU A 130 15.73 6.84 -6.04
CA LEU A 130 15.75 5.37 -5.99
C LEU A 130 15.44 4.80 -7.37
N GLY A 131 16.07 3.66 -7.70
CA GLY A 131 15.97 3.01 -9.00
C GLY A 131 17.30 2.93 -9.73
N GLY A 132 17.32 2.16 -10.80
CA GLY A 132 18.51 1.90 -11.60
C GLY A 132 18.82 3.00 -12.63
N THR A 133 20.03 2.98 -13.17
CA THR A 133 20.43 3.86 -14.27
C THR A 133 19.71 3.46 -15.56
N GLY A 134 19.05 4.43 -16.21
CA GLY A 134 18.29 4.21 -17.46
C GLY A 134 16.83 3.83 -17.25
N GLU A 135 16.36 3.76 -16.00
CA GLU A 135 14.96 3.56 -15.64
C GLU A 135 14.34 4.86 -15.13
N VAL A 136 13.00 4.88 -15.06
CA VAL A 136 12.26 5.99 -14.45
C VAL A 136 12.53 6.01 -12.95
N SER A 137 13.07 7.12 -12.46
CA SER A 137 13.50 7.27 -11.08
C SER A 137 12.29 7.41 -10.15
N TYR A 138 12.38 6.79 -8.97
CA TYR A 138 11.44 6.98 -7.87
C TYR A 138 12.04 7.95 -6.84
N LEU A 139 11.35 9.04 -6.56
CA LEU A 139 11.77 9.98 -5.52
C LEU A 139 11.28 9.54 -4.14
N GLY A 140 12.09 9.71 -3.10
CA GLY A 140 11.73 9.38 -1.73
C GLY A 140 10.42 10.04 -1.26
N SER A 141 10.14 11.26 -1.71
CA SER A 141 8.88 11.98 -1.44
C SER A 141 7.62 11.23 -1.88
N LEU A 142 7.72 10.41 -2.94
CA LEU A 142 6.60 9.61 -3.42
C LEU A 142 6.16 8.55 -2.40
N THR A 143 7.04 8.12 -1.50
CA THR A 143 6.69 7.11 -0.49
C THR A 143 5.58 7.61 0.44
N ARG A 144 5.73 8.80 1.01
CA ARG A 144 4.69 9.44 1.82
C ARG A 144 3.42 9.64 1.00
N HIS A 145 3.55 10.16 -0.22
CA HIS A 145 2.43 10.41 -1.11
C HIS A 145 1.63 9.13 -1.42
N VAL A 146 2.30 8.01 -1.66
CA VAL A 146 1.66 6.69 -1.85
C VAL A 146 0.84 6.29 -0.61
N PHE A 147 1.42 6.37 0.61
CA PHE A 147 0.68 5.98 1.82
C PHE A 147 -0.49 6.91 2.13
N GLU A 148 -0.35 8.21 1.91
CA GLU A 148 -1.44 9.18 2.05
C GLU A 148 -2.56 8.86 1.05
N THR A 149 -2.23 8.66 -0.22
CA THR A 149 -3.18 8.33 -1.28
C THR A 149 -3.88 7.00 -1.01
N LEU A 150 -3.14 5.95 -0.63
CA LEU A 150 -3.71 4.65 -0.26
C LEU A 150 -4.67 4.77 0.92
N ALA A 151 -4.29 5.46 1.99
CA ALA A 151 -5.13 5.64 3.17
C ALA A 151 -6.44 6.35 2.83
N PHE A 152 -6.36 7.38 1.98
CA PHE A 152 -7.53 8.15 1.53
C PHE A 152 -8.47 7.32 0.66
N GLN A 153 -7.95 6.62 -0.33
CA GLN A 153 -8.76 5.87 -1.29
C GLN A 153 -9.32 4.58 -0.70
N ALA A 154 -8.54 3.90 0.15
CA ALA A 154 -8.98 2.72 0.87
C ALA A 154 -9.90 3.05 2.07
N GLN A 155 -10.02 4.32 2.45
CA GLN A 155 -10.76 4.80 3.63
C GLN A 155 -10.32 4.09 4.92
N ILE A 156 -9.01 4.10 5.17
CA ILE A 156 -8.39 3.52 6.36
C ILE A 156 -7.63 4.58 7.16
N ALA A 157 -7.50 4.36 8.46
CA ALA A 157 -6.48 5.07 9.23
C ALA A 157 -5.18 4.27 9.20
N LEU A 158 -4.11 4.91 8.74
CA LEU A 158 -2.79 4.32 8.58
C LEU A 158 -1.74 5.16 9.31
N HIS A 159 -0.97 4.51 10.17
CA HIS A 159 0.21 5.10 10.78
C HIS A 159 1.45 4.32 10.29
N VAL A 160 2.41 5.02 9.71
CA VAL A 160 3.73 4.49 9.35
C VAL A 160 4.78 5.30 10.08
N ARG A 161 5.60 4.63 10.86
CA ARG A 161 6.66 5.27 11.65
C ARG A 161 8.00 4.59 11.42
N VAL A 162 8.94 5.31 10.84
CA VAL A 162 10.34 4.88 10.76
C VAL A 162 10.96 5.06 12.14
N LEU A 163 11.44 3.96 12.73
CA LEU A 163 12.05 3.93 14.06
C LEU A 163 13.56 4.01 13.98
N ALA A 164 14.15 3.44 12.93
CA ALA A 164 15.58 3.47 12.60
C ALA A 164 15.77 3.21 11.11
N GLY A 165 16.91 3.61 10.57
CA GLY A 165 17.32 3.36 9.20
C GLY A 165 18.30 4.43 8.72
N ARG A 166 19.14 4.08 7.75
CA ARG A 166 20.07 4.99 7.11
C ARG A 166 20.20 4.77 5.60
N GLU A 167 19.95 3.54 5.14
CA GLU A 167 19.96 3.21 3.72
C GLU A 167 18.56 3.47 3.15
N PRO A 168 18.41 4.42 2.20
CA PRO A 168 17.10 4.87 1.72
C PRO A 168 16.23 3.78 1.12
N HIS A 169 16.79 2.83 0.39
CA HIS A 169 16.07 1.68 -0.15
C HIS A 169 15.49 0.81 0.97
N HIS A 170 16.32 0.47 1.99
CA HIS A 170 15.89 -0.34 3.13
C HIS A 170 14.76 0.36 3.90
N ILE A 171 14.85 1.69 4.09
CA ILE A 171 13.82 2.47 4.77
C ILE A 171 12.49 2.35 4.03
N VAL A 172 12.47 2.60 2.70
CA VAL A 172 11.24 2.55 1.92
C VAL A 172 10.68 1.12 1.86
N GLU A 173 11.51 0.14 1.54
CA GLU A 173 11.05 -1.25 1.44
C GLU A 173 10.48 -1.76 2.77
N THR A 174 11.11 -1.39 3.89
CA THR A 174 10.63 -1.78 5.22
C THR A 174 9.27 -1.14 5.54
N GLN A 175 9.00 0.07 5.07
CA GLN A 175 7.68 0.71 5.22
C GLN A 175 6.59 -0.10 4.50
N PHE A 176 6.82 -0.52 3.25
CA PHE A 176 5.89 -1.36 2.51
C PHE A 176 5.70 -2.74 3.15
N LYS A 177 6.76 -3.36 3.67
CA LYS A 177 6.67 -4.63 4.41
C LYS A 177 5.88 -4.50 5.71
N ALA A 178 6.13 -3.45 6.47
CA ALA A 178 5.41 -3.20 7.72
C ALA A 178 3.92 -2.94 7.46
N PHE A 179 3.60 -2.10 6.48
CA PHE A 179 2.21 -1.89 6.04
C PHE A 179 1.56 -3.20 5.58
N ALA A 180 2.23 -3.97 4.73
CA ALA A 180 1.71 -5.24 4.23
C ALA A 180 1.35 -6.22 5.37
N ARG A 181 2.23 -6.36 6.36
CA ARG A 181 2.01 -7.23 7.53
C ARG A 181 0.86 -6.73 8.40
N ALA A 182 0.81 -5.42 8.70
CA ALA A 182 -0.27 -4.80 9.45
C ALA A 182 -1.62 -4.94 8.72
N PHE A 183 -1.64 -4.70 7.41
CA PHE A 183 -2.83 -4.85 6.57
C PHE A 183 -3.33 -6.30 6.55
N ARG A 184 -2.43 -7.27 6.36
CA ARG A 184 -2.74 -8.71 6.42
C ARG A 184 -3.46 -9.09 7.70
N ASP A 185 -2.97 -8.60 8.83
CA ASP A 185 -3.57 -8.89 10.13
C ASP A 185 -4.93 -8.20 10.29
N ALA A 186 -5.07 -6.96 9.80
CA ALA A 186 -6.33 -6.21 9.86
C ALA A 186 -7.45 -6.84 9.03
N VAL A 187 -7.13 -7.36 7.83
CA VAL A 187 -8.13 -7.98 6.92
C VAL A 187 -8.44 -9.43 7.28
N ALA A 188 -7.67 -10.07 8.15
CA ALA A 188 -7.88 -11.46 8.55
C ALA A 188 -9.25 -11.64 9.19
N LEU A 189 -9.93 -12.74 8.86
CA LEU A 189 -11.20 -13.09 9.49
C LEU A 189 -10.95 -13.59 10.92
N ASP A 190 -11.72 -13.07 11.89
CA ASP A 190 -11.77 -13.63 13.25
C ASP A 190 -13.04 -14.49 13.37
N PRO A 191 -12.93 -15.81 13.59
CA PRO A 191 -14.09 -16.69 13.66
C PRO A 191 -15.04 -16.38 14.83
N ARG A 192 -14.62 -15.55 15.78
CA ARG A 192 -15.43 -15.10 16.91
C ARG A 192 -16.18 -13.80 16.63
N GLU A 193 -15.82 -13.08 15.56
CA GLU A 193 -16.50 -11.86 15.12
C GLU A 193 -17.55 -12.21 14.06
N THR A 194 -18.82 -12.06 14.38
CA THR A 194 -19.92 -12.42 13.49
C THR A 194 -20.58 -11.23 12.80
N GLY A 195 -20.18 -10.01 13.20
CA GLY A 195 -20.75 -8.76 12.71
C GLY A 195 -19.71 -7.80 12.16
N ILE A 196 -20.07 -6.53 12.11
CA ILE A 196 -19.14 -5.45 11.85
C ILE A 196 -18.40 -5.15 13.15
N PRO A 197 -17.04 -5.18 13.17
CA PRO A 197 -16.26 -5.00 14.40
C PRO A 197 -16.25 -3.53 14.86
N SER A 198 -17.42 -3.03 15.22
CA SER A 198 -17.64 -1.64 15.62
C SER A 198 -18.78 -1.53 16.63
N THR A 199 -18.56 -0.82 17.73
CA THR A 199 -19.62 -0.50 18.71
C THR A 199 -20.74 0.37 18.11
N LYS A 200 -20.51 0.99 16.95
CA LYS A 200 -21.50 1.78 16.21
C LYS A 200 -22.30 0.94 15.20
N GLY A 201 -21.92 -0.33 14.98
CA GLY A 201 -22.56 -1.21 13.99
C GLY A 201 -22.27 -0.86 12.52
N LEU A 202 -21.35 0.07 12.26
CA LEU A 202 -20.90 0.47 10.91
C LEU A 202 -19.43 0.91 10.91
N LEU A 203 -18.79 0.81 9.74
CA LEU A 203 -17.42 1.25 9.46
C LEU A 203 -17.36 1.97 8.10
#